data_855a41f191e98f59a293fecb0aa9eda2
#
_entry.id   855a41f191e98f59a293fecb0aa9eda2
#
_cell.length_a   1.000
_cell.length_b   1.000
_cell.length_c   1.000
_cell.angle_alpha   90.00
_cell.angle_beta   90.00
_cell.angle_gamma   90.00
#
_symmetry.space_group_name_H-M   'P 1'
#
loop_
_entity.id
_entity.type
_entity.pdbx_description
1 polymer ?
#
loop_
_entity_poly.entity_id
_entity_poly.type
_entity_poly.pdbx_seq_one_letter_code
_entity_poly.pdbx_strand_id
1 'polypeptide(L)'
;MITTRAPGKLFVAGEYAVVEPGQPSVLVAVDRFLTVSVDQSDAFGQVHSEAYGQLPVTWTRDATGVRIDRKTPYDYVLATITLVDRLRAELGRRDCFFDLRISSELDDRGGRKFGLGSSAAVTVATVAALDEFYDLRLTAMQRFRLAMLATVSVVPTASGGDLAASTFGGWIGYSSPDRAALVRRLRSGAPIGELLDEPWDGLSVTRIEPPASMRLLVGWTGAPAATERLVDRVLVMRETGAQVHRDFLAASHDQVSLLTTALQTDDVPAALDAIRSCRSLLRDLGDAAGIDIETDRLRALCDAAERAGAAAKPSGAGGGDCGIALAPLDADVQAMHRAWEADDVRHLTISVTPPRDDVDG
;
A
#
# COMPACT_ATOMS: atom_id res chain seq x y z
N MET A 1 13.51 -23.88 -5.86
CA MET A 1 12.45 -22.86 -6.04
C MET A 1 12.07 -22.28 -4.69
N ILE A 2 12.16 -20.98 -4.53
CA ILE A 2 11.72 -20.21 -3.38
C ILE A 2 10.41 -19.55 -3.77
N THR A 3 9.41 -19.53 -2.88
CA THR A 3 8.12 -18.92 -3.17
C THR A 3 7.67 -18.09 -1.97
N THR A 4 7.44 -16.81 -2.19
CA THR A 4 6.95 -15.87 -1.19
C THR A 4 5.66 -15.20 -1.68
N ARG A 5 4.87 -14.69 -0.75
CA ARG A 5 3.65 -13.97 -1.07
C ARG A 5 3.47 -12.77 -0.15
N ALA A 6 2.95 -11.69 -0.69
CA ALA A 6 2.58 -10.51 0.06
C ALA A 6 1.09 -10.20 -0.12
N PRO A 7 0.38 -9.80 0.94
CA PRO A 7 -1.03 -9.44 0.88
C PRO A 7 -1.23 -8.10 0.18
N GLY A 8 -2.41 -7.91 -0.40
CA GLY A 8 -2.92 -6.59 -0.74
C GLY A 8 -3.28 -5.78 0.51
N LYS A 9 -3.68 -4.54 0.32
CA LYS A 9 -3.99 -3.59 1.40
C LYS A 9 -5.21 -2.72 1.08
N LEU A 10 -5.78 -2.12 2.14
CA LEU A 10 -6.76 -1.04 2.06
C LEU A 10 -6.38 0.06 3.06
N PHE A 11 -6.62 1.31 2.68
CA PHE A 11 -6.62 2.42 3.61
C PHE A 11 -7.93 2.46 4.40
N VAL A 12 -7.82 2.65 5.70
CA VAL A 12 -8.96 2.88 6.59
C VAL A 12 -9.09 4.36 6.90
N ALA A 13 -7.96 5.05 7.14
CA ALA A 13 -7.93 6.50 7.33
C ALA A 13 -6.53 7.08 7.01
N GLY A 14 -6.45 8.39 6.79
CA GLY A 14 -5.20 9.13 6.60
C GLY A 14 -4.72 9.20 5.15
N GLU A 15 -5.58 8.87 4.18
CA GLU A 15 -5.29 9.05 2.76
C GLU A 15 -4.90 10.49 2.47
N TYR A 16 -4.05 10.69 1.47
CA TYR A 16 -3.44 11.96 1.10
C TYR A 16 -2.55 12.60 2.19
N ALA A 17 -3.03 12.69 3.44
CA ALA A 17 -2.22 13.25 4.54
C ALA A 17 -0.94 12.43 4.77
N VAL A 18 -1.00 11.11 4.66
CA VAL A 18 0.14 10.19 4.79
C VAL A 18 1.29 10.48 3.82
N VAL A 19 1.06 11.26 2.78
CA VAL A 19 2.12 11.73 1.86
C VAL A 19 3.04 12.74 2.56
N GLU A 20 2.62 13.42 3.61
CA GLU A 20 3.49 14.30 4.39
C GLU A 20 4.20 13.49 5.50
N PRO A 21 5.53 13.69 5.69
CA PRO A 21 6.28 12.96 6.70
C PRO A 21 5.69 13.10 8.11
N GLY A 22 5.58 11.99 8.83
CA GLY A 22 5.06 11.96 10.19
C GLY A 22 3.53 12.02 10.31
N GLN A 23 2.78 12.22 9.22
CA GLN A 23 1.32 12.19 9.26
C GLN A 23 0.80 10.76 9.42
N PRO A 24 -0.09 10.51 10.41
CA PRO A 24 -0.57 9.17 10.71
C PRO A 24 -1.61 8.69 9.70
N SER A 25 -1.68 7.37 9.55
CA SER A 25 -2.70 6.68 8.78
C SER A 25 -3.02 5.32 9.41
N VAL A 26 -4.18 4.76 9.10
CA VAL A 26 -4.58 3.40 9.45
C VAL A 26 -4.79 2.61 8.17
N LEU A 27 -4.13 1.45 8.09
CA LEU A 27 -4.27 0.52 6.97
C LEU A 27 -4.54 -0.90 7.47
N VAL A 28 -5.06 -1.71 6.56
CA VAL A 28 -5.24 -3.15 6.77
C VAL A 28 -4.65 -3.94 5.61
N ALA A 29 -4.03 -5.07 5.92
CA ALA A 29 -3.66 -6.06 4.93
C ALA A 29 -4.82 -7.03 4.69
N VAL A 30 -5.04 -7.45 3.44
CA VAL A 30 -6.17 -8.28 3.06
C VAL A 30 -5.75 -9.63 2.47
N ASP A 31 -6.62 -10.64 2.57
CA ASP A 31 -6.38 -12.03 2.17
C ASP A 31 -6.44 -12.24 0.63
N ARG A 32 -5.91 -11.30 -0.12
CA ARG A 32 -5.60 -11.43 -1.55
C ARG A 32 -4.12 -11.19 -1.71
N PHE A 33 -3.45 -12.08 -2.41
CA PHE A 33 -2.00 -12.14 -2.41
C PHE A 33 -1.42 -11.93 -3.80
N LEU A 34 -0.22 -11.40 -3.81
CA LEU A 34 0.68 -11.47 -4.94
C LEU A 34 1.80 -12.42 -4.57
N THR A 35 2.09 -13.36 -5.46
CA THR A 35 3.08 -14.41 -5.26
C THR A 35 4.27 -14.19 -6.19
N VAL A 36 5.47 -14.30 -5.63
CA VAL A 36 6.74 -14.28 -6.35
C VAL A 36 7.46 -15.59 -6.12
N SER A 37 7.86 -16.25 -7.21
CA SER A 37 8.69 -17.44 -7.19
C SER A 37 10.05 -17.16 -7.83
N VAL A 38 11.13 -17.66 -7.20
CA VAL A 38 12.51 -17.45 -7.64
C VAL A 38 13.19 -18.80 -7.80
N ASP A 39 13.81 -19.01 -8.97
CA ASP A 39 14.67 -20.15 -9.27
C ASP A 39 16.05 -19.66 -9.70
N GLN A 40 17.11 -20.38 -9.32
CA GLN A 40 18.45 -20.07 -9.77
C GLN A 40 18.57 -20.22 -11.29
N SER A 41 19.32 -19.31 -11.91
CA SER A 41 19.67 -19.32 -13.33
C SER A 41 21.19 -19.23 -13.50
N ASP A 42 21.74 -19.74 -14.62
CA ASP A 42 23.20 -19.89 -14.79
C ASP A 42 23.87 -18.69 -15.48
N ALA A 43 23.22 -18.07 -16.48
CA ALA A 43 23.91 -17.11 -17.35
C ALA A 43 23.32 -15.68 -17.27
N PHE A 44 22.05 -15.53 -17.05
CA PHE A 44 21.30 -14.27 -16.96
C PHE A 44 20.00 -14.51 -16.20
N GLY A 45 19.34 -13.46 -15.75
CA GLY A 45 18.05 -13.58 -15.07
C GLY A 45 16.88 -13.10 -15.94
N GLN A 46 15.71 -13.61 -15.64
CA GLN A 46 14.46 -13.25 -16.30
C GLN A 46 13.37 -12.89 -15.30
N VAL A 47 12.54 -11.92 -15.67
CA VAL A 47 11.31 -11.57 -14.93
C VAL A 47 10.11 -11.88 -15.80
N HIS A 48 9.24 -12.76 -15.30
CA HIS A 48 7.99 -13.19 -15.95
C HIS A 48 6.79 -12.73 -15.14
N SER A 49 5.76 -12.21 -15.82
CA SER A 49 4.48 -11.90 -15.17
C SER A 49 3.34 -12.13 -16.16
N GLU A 50 2.31 -12.81 -15.72
CA GLU A 50 1.09 -13.02 -16.50
C GLU A 50 0.37 -11.70 -16.83
N ALA A 51 0.50 -10.69 -15.95
CA ALA A 51 -0.16 -9.39 -16.12
C ALA A 51 0.46 -8.51 -17.23
N TYR A 52 1.72 -8.75 -17.64
CA TYR A 52 2.45 -7.85 -18.53
C TYR A 52 2.92 -8.48 -19.84
N GLY A 53 2.33 -9.59 -20.22
CA GLY A 53 2.55 -10.25 -21.51
C GLY A 53 3.49 -11.46 -21.45
N GLN A 54 3.62 -12.15 -22.59
CA GLN A 54 4.29 -13.46 -22.66
C GLN A 54 5.82 -13.40 -22.73
N LEU A 55 6.40 -12.24 -23.05
CA LEU A 55 7.85 -12.12 -23.19
C LEU A 55 8.50 -11.67 -21.89
N PRO A 56 9.44 -12.46 -21.35
CA PRO A 56 10.17 -12.07 -20.14
C PRO A 56 11.05 -10.85 -20.38
N VAL A 57 11.35 -10.14 -19.29
CA VAL A 57 12.37 -9.11 -19.27
C VAL A 57 13.67 -9.74 -18.79
N THR A 58 14.72 -9.63 -19.58
CA THR A 58 16.04 -10.13 -19.25
C THR A 58 16.82 -9.09 -18.45
N TRP A 59 17.51 -9.53 -17.42
CA TRP A 59 18.45 -8.73 -16.66
C TRP A 59 19.80 -9.44 -16.58
N THR A 60 20.86 -8.66 -16.60
CA THR A 60 22.25 -9.11 -16.49
C THR A 60 22.99 -8.26 -15.46
N ARG A 61 24.24 -8.55 -15.24
CA ARG A 61 25.10 -7.80 -14.32
C ARG A 61 26.44 -7.51 -15.00
N ASP A 62 26.95 -6.31 -14.82
CA ASP A 62 28.31 -5.93 -15.20
C ASP A 62 29.04 -5.23 -14.05
N ALA A 63 30.19 -4.66 -14.31
CA ALA A 63 31.00 -3.96 -13.30
C ALA A 63 30.29 -2.73 -12.69
N THR A 64 29.20 -2.25 -13.28
CA THR A 64 28.41 -1.09 -12.83
C THR A 64 27.14 -1.50 -12.09
N GLY A 65 26.81 -2.80 -12.03
CA GLY A 65 25.63 -3.36 -11.38
C GLY A 65 24.64 -4.02 -12.34
N VAL A 66 23.38 -4.04 -11.95
CA VAL A 66 22.29 -4.67 -12.71
C VAL A 66 22.00 -3.89 -14.01
N ARG A 67 21.95 -4.63 -15.11
CA ARG A 67 21.60 -4.14 -16.46
C ARG A 67 20.29 -4.77 -16.93
N ILE A 68 19.42 -3.97 -17.51
CA ILE A 68 18.11 -4.37 -18.01
C ILE A 68 18.06 -4.13 -19.51
N ASP A 69 17.61 -5.11 -20.26
CA ASP A 69 17.68 -5.10 -21.73
C ASP A 69 16.71 -4.11 -22.40
N ARG A 70 15.66 -3.66 -21.69
CA ARG A 70 14.67 -2.70 -22.22
C ARG A 70 13.90 -1.97 -21.13
N LYS A 71 13.30 -0.81 -21.45
CA LYS A 71 12.29 -0.16 -20.60
C LYS A 71 11.06 -1.06 -20.48
N THR A 72 10.52 -1.18 -19.31
CA THR A 72 9.50 -2.17 -18.98
C THR A 72 8.54 -1.64 -17.92
N PRO A 73 7.32 -2.18 -17.83
CA PRO A 73 6.39 -1.86 -16.74
C PRO A 73 6.77 -2.47 -15.37
N TYR A 74 7.91 -3.17 -15.29
CA TYR A 74 8.39 -3.84 -14.04
C TYR A 74 9.30 -2.95 -13.19
N ASP A 75 9.19 -1.63 -13.29
CA ASP A 75 10.13 -0.70 -12.67
C ASP A 75 10.35 -0.98 -11.16
N TYR A 76 9.30 -1.30 -10.41
CA TYR A 76 9.42 -1.65 -8.98
C TYR A 76 10.20 -2.94 -8.73
N VAL A 77 9.96 -3.98 -9.54
CA VAL A 77 10.67 -5.26 -9.43
C VAL A 77 12.14 -5.08 -9.78
N LEU A 78 12.43 -4.35 -10.85
CA LEU A 78 13.80 -4.11 -11.32
C LEU A 78 14.58 -3.18 -10.38
N ALA A 79 13.91 -2.17 -9.80
CA ALA A 79 14.50 -1.36 -8.75
C ALA A 79 14.84 -2.21 -7.51
N THR A 80 13.94 -3.14 -7.14
CA THR A 80 14.18 -4.07 -6.05
C THR A 80 15.38 -4.97 -6.33
N ILE A 81 15.44 -5.58 -7.52
CA ILE A 81 16.60 -6.41 -7.94
C ILE A 81 17.90 -5.60 -7.84
N THR A 82 17.88 -4.35 -8.30
CA THR A 82 19.05 -3.47 -8.29
C THR A 82 19.53 -3.17 -6.86
N LEU A 83 18.63 -2.86 -5.92
CA LEU A 83 19.01 -2.54 -4.54
C LEU A 83 19.39 -3.79 -3.75
N VAL A 84 18.71 -4.91 -3.98
CA VAL A 84 19.09 -6.20 -3.39
C VAL A 84 20.47 -6.62 -3.88
N ASP A 85 20.78 -6.41 -5.16
CA ASP A 85 22.11 -6.74 -5.71
C ASP A 85 23.23 -5.91 -5.06
N ARG A 86 23.00 -4.62 -4.81
CA ARG A 86 23.92 -3.77 -4.06
C ARG A 86 24.10 -4.29 -2.65
N LEU A 87 23.02 -4.55 -1.91
CA LEU A 87 23.07 -5.08 -0.55
C LEU A 87 23.78 -6.43 -0.50
N ARG A 88 23.48 -7.34 -1.43
CA ARG A 88 24.16 -8.63 -1.59
C ARG A 88 25.67 -8.45 -1.70
N ALA A 89 26.11 -7.51 -2.54
CA ALA A 89 27.53 -7.22 -2.74
C ALA A 89 28.18 -6.62 -1.47
N GLU A 90 27.50 -5.69 -0.79
CA GLU A 90 27.94 -5.13 0.50
C GLU A 90 28.13 -6.21 1.57
N LEU A 91 27.25 -7.21 1.61
CA LEU A 91 27.30 -8.33 2.55
C LEU A 91 28.20 -9.49 2.10
N GLY A 92 28.87 -9.37 0.94
CA GLY A 92 29.75 -10.42 0.40
C GLY A 92 29.02 -11.74 0.09
N ARG A 93 27.71 -11.67 -0.22
CA ARG A 93 26.92 -12.85 -0.60
C ARG A 93 27.24 -13.28 -2.03
N ARG A 94 26.94 -14.56 -2.33
CA ARG A 94 27.25 -15.19 -3.63
C ARG A 94 26.69 -14.39 -4.81
N ASP A 95 27.42 -14.37 -5.90
CA ASP A 95 26.99 -13.80 -7.18
C ASP A 95 26.34 -14.87 -8.05
N CYS A 96 25.00 -14.82 -8.19
CA CYS A 96 24.24 -15.75 -9.01
C CYS A 96 23.04 -15.05 -9.63
N PHE A 97 22.59 -15.55 -10.79
CA PHE A 97 21.37 -15.09 -11.46
C PHE A 97 20.16 -15.91 -11.00
N PHE A 98 18.99 -15.38 -11.27
CA PHE A 98 17.71 -16.03 -10.99
C PHE A 98 16.65 -15.63 -12.02
N ASP A 99 15.69 -16.51 -12.18
CA ASP A 99 14.43 -16.24 -12.86
C ASP A 99 13.35 -15.97 -11.81
N LEU A 100 12.56 -14.92 -12.02
CA LEU A 100 11.50 -14.47 -11.15
C LEU A 100 10.16 -14.58 -11.88
N ARG A 101 9.16 -15.23 -11.25
CA ARG A 101 7.80 -15.37 -11.76
C ARG A 101 6.83 -14.72 -10.81
N ILE A 102 5.89 -13.94 -11.37
CA ILE A 102 4.89 -13.18 -10.62
C ILE A 102 3.50 -13.67 -11.01
N SER A 103 2.67 -13.99 -10.01
CA SER A 103 1.23 -14.22 -10.16
C SER A 103 0.44 -13.39 -9.15
N SER A 104 -0.77 -12.93 -9.51
CA SER A 104 -1.55 -11.97 -8.72
C SER A 104 -2.99 -12.41 -8.55
N GLU A 105 -3.50 -12.31 -7.31
CA GLU A 105 -4.92 -12.40 -6.97
C GLU A 105 -5.55 -11.01 -6.75
N LEU A 106 -4.79 -9.92 -7.03
CA LEU A 106 -5.18 -8.53 -6.75
C LEU A 106 -5.96 -7.89 -7.90
N ASP A 107 -6.22 -8.66 -8.96
CA ASP A 107 -6.97 -8.26 -10.13
C ASP A 107 -8.18 -9.17 -10.32
N ASP A 108 -9.24 -8.66 -10.97
CA ASP A 108 -10.38 -9.50 -11.33
C ASP A 108 -10.03 -10.47 -12.48
N ARG A 109 -10.91 -11.42 -12.77
CA ARG A 109 -10.72 -12.38 -13.89
C ARG A 109 -10.63 -11.72 -15.26
N GLY A 110 -11.05 -10.46 -15.38
CA GLY A 110 -10.95 -9.64 -16.60
C GLY A 110 -9.68 -8.80 -16.65
N GLY A 111 -8.76 -8.94 -15.68
CA GLY A 111 -7.51 -8.16 -15.58
C GLY A 111 -7.72 -6.73 -15.07
N ARG A 112 -8.89 -6.38 -14.53
CA ARG A 112 -9.12 -5.06 -13.92
C ARG A 112 -8.65 -5.09 -12.47
N LYS A 113 -7.88 -4.07 -12.10
CA LYS A 113 -7.35 -3.93 -10.73
C LYS A 113 -8.48 -3.68 -9.73
N PHE A 114 -8.40 -4.32 -8.58
CA PHE A 114 -9.26 -4.02 -7.43
C PHE A 114 -8.84 -2.76 -6.67
N GLY A 115 -7.64 -2.24 -6.89
CA GLY A 115 -7.08 -1.13 -6.11
C GLY A 115 -6.44 -1.57 -4.78
N LEU A 116 -6.09 -2.84 -4.68
CA LEU A 116 -5.55 -3.46 -3.46
C LEU A 116 -4.02 -3.33 -3.31
N GLY A 117 -3.35 -2.45 -4.07
CA GLY A 117 -1.92 -2.15 -3.89
C GLY A 117 -0.97 -3.18 -4.52
N SER A 118 -1.22 -3.61 -5.75
CA SER A 118 -0.40 -4.63 -6.44
C SER A 118 1.08 -4.25 -6.59
N SER A 119 1.41 -2.96 -6.81
CA SER A 119 2.79 -2.48 -6.89
C SER A 119 3.56 -2.65 -5.57
N ALA A 120 2.91 -2.37 -4.44
CA ALA A 120 3.51 -2.61 -3.12
C ALA A 120 3.67 -4.10 -2.83
N ALA A 121 2.61 -4.88 -3.07
CA ALA A 121 2.64 -6.32 -2.84
C ALA A 121 3.74 -7.01 -3.66
N VAL A 122 3.95 -6.63 -4.94
CA VAL A 122 5.03 -7.21 -5.76
C VAL A 122 6.41 -6.83 -5.23
N THR A 123 6.59 -5.58 -4.80
CA THR A 123 7.85 -5.12 -4.22
C THR A 123 8.19 -5.90 -2.95
N VAL A 124 7.23 -6.01 -2.01
CA VAL A 124 7.42 -6.72 -0.75
C VAL A 124 7.68 -8.22 -0.97
N ALA A 125 6.89 -8.86 -1.85
CA ALA A 125 7.10 -10.28 -2.16
C ALA A 125 8.46 -10.52 -2.84
N THR A 126 8.91 -9.60 -3.72
CA THR A 126 10.22 -9.68 -4.38
C THR A 126 11.35 -9.52 -3.36
N VAL A 127 11.27 -8.55 -2.45
CA VAL A 127 12.27 -8.39 -1.37
C VAL A 127 12.35 -9.66 -0.53
N ALA A 128 11.21 -10.22 -0.10
CA ALA A 128 11.19 -11.42 0.72
C ALA A 128 11.79 -12.65 -0.02
N ALA A 129 11.49 -12.81 -1.31
CA ALA A 129 12.02 -13.91 -2.11
C ALA A 129 13.54 -13.79 -2.30
N LEU A 130 14.04 -12.59 -2.54
CA LEU A 130 15.47 -12.36 -2.75
C LEU A 130 16.27 -12.35 -1.44
N ASP A 131 15.66 -11.95 -0.31
CA ASP A 131 16.21 -12.12 1.03
C ASP A 131 16.51 -13.61 1.31
N GLU A 132 15.52 -14.49 1.07
CA GLU A 132 15.68 -15.93 1.21
C GLU A 132 16.69 -16.50 0.19
N PHE A 133 16.61 -16.06 -1.08
CA PHE A 133 17.49 -16.56 -2.16
C PHE A 133 18.98 -16.29 -1.91
N TYR A 134 19.31 -15.10 -1.39
CA TYR A 134 20.68 -14.70 -1.10
C TYR A 134 21.10 -14.92 0.37
N ASP A 135 20.24 -15.45 1.23
CA ASP A 135 20.46 -15.62 2.68
C ASP A 135 20.90 -14.30 3.33
N LEU A 136 20.14 -13.21 3.05
CA LEU A 136 20.48 -11.88 3.58
C LEU A 136 20.12 -11.74 5.07
N ARG A 137 19.11 -12.50 5.53
CA ARG A 137 18.62 -12.55 6.93
C ARG A 137 18.11 -11.22 7.45
N LEU A 138 17.31 -10.55 6.63
CA LEU A 138 16.72 -9.26 6.97
C LEU A 138 15.59 -9.41 7.99
N THR A 139 15.52 -8.50 8.97
CA THR A 139 14.34 -8.34 9.82
C THR A 139 13.14 -7.85 8.99
N ALA A 140 11.93 -7.95 9.53
CA ALA A 140 10.74 -7.43 8.87
C ALA A 140 10.86 -5.93 8.56
N MET A 141 11.40 -5.16 9.51
CA MET A 141 11.63 -3.72 9.33
C MET A 141 12.68 -3.44 8.24
N GLN A 142 13.75 -4.21 8.16
CA GLN A 142 14.75 -4.06 7.09
C GLN A 142 14.17 -4.43 5.72
N ARG A 143 13.32 -5.47 5.62
CA ARG A 143 12.58 -5.79 4.38
C ARG A 143 11.66 -4.66 3.97
N PHE A 144 10.89 -4.10 4.90
CA PHE A 144 10.04 -2.93 4.64
C PHE A 144 10.89 -1.74 4.16
N ARG A 145 11.98 -1.42 4.84
CA ARG A 145 12.89 -0.33 4.45
C ARG A 145 13.49 -0.53 3.08
N LEU A 146 13.92 -1.75 2.74
CA LEU A 146 14.45 -2.08 1.41
C LEU A 146 13.38 -1.92 0.33
N ALA A 147 12.15 -2.38 0.58
CA ALA A 147 11.00 -2.19 -0.30
C ALA A 147 10.69 -0.69 -0.49
N MET A 148 10.77 0.09 0.58
CA MET A 148 10.56 1.54 0.52
C MET A 148 11.64 2.24 -0.30
N LEU A 149 12.92 1.91 -0.11
CA LEU A 149 14.03 2.45 -0.92
C LEU A 149 13.85 2.12 -2.41
N ALA A 150 13.46 0.88 -2.74
CA ALA A 150 13.15 0.49 -4.11
C ALA A 150 12.00 1.33 -4.68
N THR A 151 10.94 1.51 -3.90
CA THR A 151 9.76 2.27 -4.32
C THR A 151 10.05 3.75 -4.54
N VAL A 152 10.76 4.42 -3.62
CA VAL A 152 11.09 5.85 -3.78
C VAL A 152 12.12 6.12 -4.87
N SER A 153 12.89 5.11 -5.29
CA SER A 153 13.77 5.23 -6.45
C SER A 153 13.01 5.34 -7.78
N VAL A 154 11.78 4.81 -7.82
CA VAL A 154 10.85 4.84 -8.97
C VAL A 154 9.87 6.01 -8.85
N VAL A 155 9.20 6.12 -7.68
CA VAL A 155 8.21 7.16 -7.37
C VAL A 155 8.61 7.86 -6.07
N PRO A 156 9.36 8.96 -6.15
CA PRO A 156 9.87 9.67 -4.97
C PRO A 156 8.80 10.18 -4.00
N THR A 157 7.56 10.30 -4.45
CA THR A 157 6.41 10.78 -3.68
C THR A 157 5.58 9.67 -3.04
N ALA A 158 5.91 8.39 -3.27
CA ALA A 158 5.17 7.26 -2.71
C ALA A 158 5.19 7.30 -1.17
N SER A 159 4.03 7.16 -0.52
CA SER A 159 3.94 7.22 0.95
C SER A 159 4.52 6.01 1.66
N GLY A 160 4.44 4.82 1.06
CA GLY A 160 4.91 3.56 1.63
C GLY A 160 3.94 2.87 2.60
N GLY A 161 2.77 3.44 2.86
CA GLY A 161 1.77 2.82 3.74
C GLY A 161 1.30 1.46 3.24
N ASP A 162 1.17 1.31 1.93
CA ASP A 162 0.84 0.05 1.28
C ASP A 162 1.95 -1.00 1.42
N LEU A 163 3.22 -0.59 1.35
CA LEU A 163 4.36 -1.47 1.65
C LEU A 163 4.34 -1.96 3.09
N ALA A 164 4.05 -1.04 4.05
CA ALA A 164 3.96 -1.39 5.46
C ALA A 164 2.85 -2.41 5.69
N ALA A 165 1.63 -2.18 5.18
CA ALA A 165 0.53 -3.13 5.31
C ALA A 165 0.88 -4.50 4.69
N SER A 166 1.46 -4.52 3.48
CA SER A 166 1.87 -5.76 2.79
C SER A 166 3.00 -6.50 3.51
N THR A 167 3.89 -5.79 4.25
CA THR A 167 4.98 -6.39 5.01
C THR A 167 4.49 -6.96 6.33
N PHE A 168 3.80 -6.17 7.15
CA PHE A 168 3.49 -6.50 8.53
C PHE A 168 2.16 -7.23 8.73
N GLY A 169 1.23 -7.12 7.77
CA GLY A 169 -0.09 -7.76 7.88
C GLY A 169 -0.97 -7.10 8.93
N GLY A 170 -2.19 -7.62 9.12
CA GLY A 170 -3.12 -7.16 10.13
C GLY A 170 -3.62 -5.72 9.94
N TRP A 171 -3.96 -5.10 11.06
CA TRP A 171 -4.26 -3.66 11.17
C TRP A 171 -3.00 -2.94 11.62
N ILE A 172 -2.63 -1.86 10.95
CA ILE A 172 -1.44 -1.07 11.29
C ILE A 172 -1.75 0.42 11.33
N GLY A 173 -1.15 1.10 12.32
CA GLY A 173 -0.90 2.53 12.29
C GLY A 173 0.42 2.78 11.57
N TYR A 174 0.44 3.76 10.66
CA TYR A 174 1.61 4.07 9.84
C TYR A 174 1.80 5.56 9.65
N SER A 175 3.04 6.03 9.70
CA SER A 175 3.42 7.36 9.20
C SER A 175 4.65 7.28 8.30
N SER A 176 4.64 8.10 7.24
CA SER A 176 5.66 8.09 6.19
C SER A 176 6.96 8.76 6.66
N PRO A 177 8.14 8.25 6.27
CA PRO A 177 9.41 8.89 6.55
C PRO A 177 9.65 10.15 5.68
N ASP A 178 10.71 10.93 5.99
CA ASP A 178 11.24 11.93 5.05
C ASP A 178 11.85 11.26 3.82
N ARG A 179 11.01 11.03 2.81
CA ARG A 179 11.40 10.38 1.55
C ARG A 179 12.40 11.20 0.75
N ALA A 180 12.35 12.52 0.84
CA ALA A 180 13.31 13.38 0.16
C ALA A 180 14.73 13.17 0.71
N ALA A 181 14.87 12.96 2.04
CA ALA A 181 16.13 12.59 2.66
C ALA A 181 16.60 11.21 2.16
N LEU A 182 15.71 10.21 2.13
CA LEU A 182 16.04 8.87 1.63
C LEU A 182 16.53 8.90 0.16
N VAL A 183 15.82 9.62 -0.71
CA VAL A 183 16.21 9.77 -2.12
C VAL A 183 17.56 10.46 -2.26
N ARG A 184 17.84 11.50 -1.46
CA ARG A 184 19.15 12.18 -1.46
C ARG A 184 20.27 11.20 -1.06
N ARG A 185 20.08 10.46 0.04
CA ARG A 185 21.03 9.46 0.54
C ARG A 185 21.29 8.35 -0.49
N LEU A 186 20.21 7.83 -1.08
CA LEU A 186 20.31 6.78 -2.10
C LEU A 186 21.09 7.26 -3.34
N ARG A 187 20.84 8.49 -3.81
CA ARG A 187 21.55 9.11 -4.94
C ARG A 187 22.99 9.46 -4.64
N SER A 188 23.35 9.74 -3.40
CA SER A 188 24.76 9.95 -3.00
C SER A 188 25.57 8.66 -2.92
N GLY A 189 24.95 7.49 -3.16
CA GLY A 189 25.61 6.21 -3.14
C GLY A 189 25.83 5.63 -1.73
N ALA A 190 25.04 6.09 -0.74
CA ALA A 190 25.13 5.54 0.62
C ALA A 190 24.96 4.01 0.61
N PRO A 191 25.71 3.27 1.45
CA PRO A 191 25.54 1.83 1.56
C PRO A 191 24.10 1.45 1.92
N ILE A 192 23.58 0.41 1.27
CA ILE A 192 22.18 -0.03 1.51
C ILE A 192 22.05 -0.55 2.94
N GLY A 193 23.02 -1.36 3.43
CA GLY A 193 22.99 -1.86 4.79
C GLY A 193 22.89 -0.74 5.84
N GLU A 194 23.65 0.35 5.68
CA GLU A 194 23.59 1.52 6.57
C GLU A 194 22.17 2.14 6.55
N LEU A 195 21.59 2.33 5.36
CA LEU A 195 20.23 2.88 5.21
C LEU A 195 19.15 1.97 5.84
N LEU A 196 19.35 0.66 5.88
CA LEU A 196 18.41 -0.26 6.51
C LEU A 196 18.48 -0.24 8.05
N ASP A 197 19.64 0.09 8.63
CA ASP A 197 19.86 0.04 10.07
C ASP A 197 19.56 1.37 10.78
N GLU A 198 19.73 2.49 10.09
CA GLU A 198 19.52 3.81 10.69
C GLU A 198 18.00 4.12 10.90
N PRO A 199 17.65 4.90 11.93
CA PRO A 199 16.27 5.38 12.09
C PRO A 199 15.92 6.36 10.96
N TRP A 200 14.66 6.32 10.50
CA TRP A 200 14.14 7.25 9.50
C TRP A 200 13.20 8.25 10.12
N ASP A 201 13.51 9.55 10.01
CA ASP A 201 12.67 10.61 10.55
C ASP A 201 11.24 10.55 10.00
N GLY A 202 10.26 10.62 10.88
CA GLY A 202 8.84 10.55 10.56
C GLY A 202 8.28 9.14 10.39
N LEU A 203 9.11 8.12 10.23
CA LEU A 203 8.63 6.74 10.12
C LEU A 203 8.10 6.23 11.46
N SER A 204 6.88 5.74 11.43
CA SER A 204 6.29 4.92 12.50
C SER A 204 5.47 3.80 11.92
N VAL A 205 5.58 2.61 12.50
CA VAL A 205 4.71 1.46 12.21
C VAL A 205 4.30 0.88 13.56
N THR A 206 3.00 0.78 13.80
CA THR A 206 2.45 0.23 15.05
C THR A 206 1.34 -0.76 14.74
N ARG A 207 1.17 -1.79 15.55
CA ARG A 207 0.02 -2.69 15.44
C ARG A 207 -1.22 -2.05 16.06
N ILE A 208 -2.34 -2.30 15.43
CA ILE A 208 -3.66 -1.99 15.97
C ILE A 208 -4.38 -3.32 16.14
N GLU A 209 -4.86 -3.61 17.36
CA GLU A 209 -5.69 -4.78 17.58
C GLU A 209 -7.01 -4.63 16.82
N PRO A 210 -7.48 -5.69 16.14
CA PRO A 210 -8.74 -5.61 15.42
C PRO A 210 -9.90 -5.39 16.38
N PRO A 211 -10.85 -4.49 16.06
CA PRO A 211 -12.02 -4.27 16.92
C PRO A 211 -12.87 -5.54 16.97
N ALA A 212 -13.30 -5.93 18.18
CA ALA A 212 -14.10 -7.14 18.38
C ALA A 212 -15.59 -6.94 18.01
N SER A 213 -16.09 -5.72 18.19
CA SER A 213 -17.51 -5.35 18.01
C SER A 213 -17.87 -4.84 16.63
N MET A 214 -16.89 -4.78 15.72
CA MET A 214 -17.06 -4.29 14.33
C MET A 214 -16.44 -5.26 13.33
N ARG A 215 -16.89 -5.15 12.08
CA ARG A 215 -16.32 -5.85 10.94
C ARG A 215 -16.01 -4.87 9.81
N LEU A 216 -14.92 -5.12 9.09
CA LEU A 216 -14.58 -4.41 7.88
C LEU A 216 -15.25 -5.07 6.68
N LEU A 217 -15.96 -4.27 5.87
CA LEU A 217 -16.58 -4.70 4.63
C LEU A 217 -16.03 -3.87 3.48
N VAL A 218 -15.96 -4.46 2.30
CA VAL A 218 -15.31 -3.84 1.14
C VAL A 218 -16.23 -3.90 -0.07
N GLY A 219 -16.49 -2.74 -0.65
CA GLY A 219 -17.21 -2.62 -1.92
C GLY A 219 -16.27 -2.14 -3.03
N TRP A 220 -16.35 -2.76 -4.21
CA TRP A 220 -15.58 -2.41 -5.39
C TRP A 220 -16.48 -1.82 -6.48
N THR A 221 -16.12 -0.65 -6.99
CA THR A 221 -16.91 0.12 -7.96
C THR A 221 -16.81 -0.42 -9.40
N GLY A 222 -15.88 -1.36 -9.66
CA GLY A 222 -15.64 -1.87 -11.01
C GLY A 222 -14.94 -0.89 -11.94
N ALA A 223 -14.61 0.32 -11.48
CA ALA A 223 -13.92 1.35 -12.23
C ALA A 223 -12.52 1.58 -11.63
N PRO A 224 -11.44 1.55 -12.42
CA PRO A 224 -10.09 1.79 -11.91
C PRO A 224 -9.89 3.26 -11.55
N ALA A 225 -9.21 3.52 -10.45
CA ALA A 225 -8.78 4.86 -10.05
C ALA A 225 -7.51 5.30 -10.80
N ALA A 226 -7.43 6.58 -11.15
CA ALA A 226 -6.21 7.20 -11.68
C ALA A 226 -5.37 7.80 -10.53
N THR A 227 -4.92 6.95 -9.62
CA THR A 227 -4.30 7.33 -8.33
C THR A 227 -3.20 8.38 -8.47
N GLU A 228 -2.24 8.21 -9.41
CA GLU A 228 -1.14 9.16 -9.62
C GLU A 228 -1.66 10.57 -9.95
N ARG A 229 -2.63 10.66 -10.86
CA ARG A 229 -3.23 11.95 -11.25
C ARG A 229 -3.97 12.65 -10.11
N LEU A 230 -4.65 11.88 -9.26
CA LEU A 230 -5.37 12.43 -8.11
C LEU A 230 -4.39 12.96 -7.06
N VAL A 231 -3.35 12.19 -6.74
CA VAL A 231 -2.28 12.63 -5.82
C VAL A 231 -1.55 13.85 -6.36
N ASP A 232 -1.19 13.90 -7.65
CA ASP A 232 -0.53 15.04 -8.26
C ASP A 232 -1.37 16.32 -8.14
N ARG A 233 -2.69 16.25 -8.32
CA ARG A 233 -3.58 17.40 -8.16
C ARG A 233 -3.57 17.94 -6.73
N VAL A 234 -3.59 17.07 -5.73
CA VAL A 234 -3.49 17.49 -4.32
C VAL A 234 -2.11 18.10 -4.02
N LEU A 235 -1.03 17.57 -4.59
CA LEU A 235 0.30 18.15 -4.46
C LEU A 235 0.40 19.55 -5.07
N VAL A 236 -0.25 19.79 -6.21
CA VAL A 236 -0.36 21.15 -6.80
C VAL A 236 -1.14 22.09 -5.87
N MET A 237 -2.26 21.60 -5.29
CA MET A 237 -3.03 22.39 -4.32
C MET A 237 -2.19 22.78 -3.08
N ARG A 238 -1.26 21.93 -2.63
CA ARG A 238 -0.33 22.25 -1.53
C ARG A 238 0.44 23.56 -1.76
N GLU A 239 0.83 23.82 -3.00
CA GLU A 239 1.58 25.03 -3.37
C GLU A 239 0.69 26.26 -3.50
N THR A 240 -0.52 26.09 -4.02
CA THR A 240 -1.45 27.19 -4.34
C THR A 240 -2.43 27.51 -3.23
N GLY A 241 -2.79 26.53 -2.38
CA GLY A 241 -3.76 26.61 -1.29
C GLY A 241 -3.17 26.19 0.06
N ALA A 242 -2.00 26.68 0.42
CA ALA A 242 -1.22 26.24 1.59
C ALA A 242 -1.98 26.25 2.92
N GLN A 243 -2.96 27.14 3.14
CA GLN A 243 -3.77 27.14 4.36
C GLN A 243 -4.76 25.97 4.36
N VAL A 244 -5.50 25.77 3.28
CA VAL A 244 -6.45 24.65 3.13
C VAL A 244 -5.75 23.31 3.32
N HIS A 245 -4.53 23.18 2.77
CA HIS A 245 -3.72 21.98 2.94
C HIS A 245 -3.32 21.77 4.41
N ARG A 246 -2.84 22.82 5.11
CA ARG A 246 -2.51 22.70 6.54
C ARG A 246 -3.72 22.33 7.40
N ASP A 247 -4.88 22.92 7.15
CA ASP A 247 -6.11 22.64 7.88
C ASP A 247 -6.56 21.19 7.64
N PHE A 248 -6.45 20.70 6.39
CA PHE A 248 -6.69 19.31 6.06
C PHE A 248 -5.74 18.37 6.82
N LEU A 249 -4.44 18.64 6.85
CA LEU A 249 -3.46 17.82 7.55
C LEU A 249 -3.75 17.74 9.05
N ALA A 250 -4.05 18.88 9.69
CA ALA A 250 -4.39 18.92 11.11
C ALA A 250 -5.67 18.13 11.41
N ALA A 251 -6.74 18.35 10.63
CA ALA A 251 -7.99 17.65 10.80
C ALA A 251 -7.86 16.13 10.54
N SER A 252 -7.08 15.75 9.51
CA SER A 252 -6.79 14.34 9.23
C SER A 252 -6.04 13.69 10.37
N HIS A 253 -5.00 14.36 10.91
CA HIS A 253 -4.23 13.87 12.06
C HIS A 253 -5.14 13.59 13.26
N ASP A 254 -6.02 14.52 13.60
CA ASP A 254 -6.94 14.40 14.74
C ASP A 254 -7.90 13.22 14.53
N GLN A 255 -8.49 13.09 13.33
CA GLN A 255 -9.43 12.00 13.05
C GLN A 255 -8.77 10.63 13.03
N VAL A 256 -7.56 10.51 12.48
CA VAL A 256 -6.80 9.25 12.51
C VAL A 256 -6.43 8.85 13.94
N SER A 257 -6.07 9.83 14.79
CA SER A 257 -5.76 9.58 16.20
C SER A 257 -6.99 9.13 16.98
N LEU A 258 -8.15 9.78 16.76
CA LEU A 258 -9.43 9.39 17.35
C LEU A 258 -9.84 7.99 16.90
N LEU A 259 -9.75 7.69 15.60
CA LEU A 259 -10.06 6.37 15.07
C LEU A 259 -9.15 5.29 15.68
N THR A 260 -7.84 5.55 15.75
CA THR A 260 -6.88 4.59 16.32
C THR A 260 -7.23 4.27 17.78
N THR A 261 -7.55 5.29 18.59
CA THR A 261 -7.97 5.11 19.97
C THR A 261 -9.28 4.33 20.05
N ALA A 262 -10.27 4.69 19.24
CA ALA A 262 -11.56 4.02 19.21
C ALA A 262 -11.46 2.54 18.82
N LEU A 263 -10.59 2.20 17.85
CA LEU A 263 -10.32 0.81 17.46
C LEU A 263 -9.68 0.03 18.61
N GLN A 264 -8.69 0.61 19.30
CA GLN A 264 -7.97 -0.03 20.41
C GLN A 264 -8.85 -0.23 21.66
N THR A 265 -9.83 0.64 21.87
CA THR A 265 -10.77 0.57 23.01
C THR A 265 -12.11 -0.09 22.66
N ASP A 266 -12.25 -0.53 21.40
CA ASP A 266 -13.50 -1.09 20.85
C ASP A 266 -14.72 -0.16 21.02
N ASP A 267 -14.48 1.16 20.94
CA ASP A 267 -15.52 2.21 21.00
C ASP A 267 -16.20 2.37 19.64
N VAL A 268 -17.27 1.60 19.43
CA VAL A 268 -18.01 1.57 18.16
C VAL A 268 -18.53 2.96 17.73
N PRO A 269 -19.23 3.74 18.58
CA PRO A 269 -19.71 5.07 18.18
C PRO A 269 -18.57 5.99 17.75
N ALA A 270 -17.49 6.07 18.51
CA ALA A 270 -16.35 6.94 18.20
C ALA A 270 -15.66 6.51 16.89
N ALA A 271 -15.53 5.20 16.64
CA ALA A 271 -14.94 4.70 15.40
C ALA A 271 -15.78 5.06 14.17
N LEU A 272 -17.12 4.90 14.25
CA LEU A 272 -18.01 5.26 13.16
C LEU A 272 -18.00 6.78 12.88
N ASP A 273 -17.98 7.61 13.92
CA ASP A 273 -17.94 9.06 13.77
C ASP A 273 -16.60 9.53 13.18
N ALA A 274 -15.48 8.89 13.55
CA ALA A 274 -14.20 9.16 12.94
C ALA A 274 -14.17 8.79 11.43
N ILE A 275 -14.77 7.67 11.01
CA ILE A 275 -14.89 7.28 9.60
C ILE A 275 -15.74 8.29 8.83
N ARG A 276 -16.87 8.75 9.38
CA ARG A 276 -17.72 9.79 8.77
C ARG A 276 -16.95 11.10 8.59
N SER A 277 -16.19 11.49 9.61
CA SER A 277 -15.36 12.69 9.55
C SER A 277 -14.26 12.55 8.49
N CYS A 278 -13.59 11.40 8.40
CA CYS A 278 -12.61 11.12 7.35
C CYS A 278 -13.24 11.17 5.94
N ARG A 279 -14.48 10.65 5.78
CA ARG A 279 -15.23 10.77 4.51
C ARG A 279 -15.46 12.23 4.14
N SER A 280 -15.92 13.05 5.10
CA SER A 280 -16.14 14.49 4.86
C SER A 280 -14.84 15.20 4.46
N LEU A 281 -13.74 14.95 5.18
CA LEU A 281 -12.42 15.52 4.84
C LEU A 281 -11.97 15.18 3.42
N LEU A 282 -12.20 13.95 2.95
CA LEU A 282 -11.87 13.56 1.58
C LEU A 282 -12.72 14.27 0.54
N ARG A 283 -14.02 14.52 0.81
CA ARG A 283 -14.89 15.28 -0.07
C ARG A 283 -14.45 16.75 -0.15
N ASP A 284 -14.22 17.37 1.02
CA ASP A 284 -13.78 18.77 1.09
C ASP A 284 -12.42 18.97 0.40
N LEU A 285 -11.51 18.00 0.53
CA LEU A 285 -10.24 17.97 -0.19
C LEU A 285 -10.45 17.85 -1.71
N GLY A 286 -11.36 16.98 -2.13
CA GLY A 286 -11.73 16.80 -3.54
C GLY A 286 -12.26 18.09 -4.15
N ASP A 287 -13.21 18.75 -3.47
CA ASP A 287 -13.77 20.03 -3.89
C ASP A 287 -12.69 21.11 -3.99
N ALA A 288 -11.81 21.22 -3.00
CA ALA A 288 -10.73 22.18 -2.99
C ALA A 288 -9.67 21.95 -4.08
N ALA A 289 -9.39 20.67 -4.41
CA ALA A 289 -8.43 20.31 -5.45
C ALA A 289 -9.04 20.19 -6.86
N GLY A 290 -10.36 20.33 -6.99
CA GLY A 290 -11.09 20.17 -8.24
C GLY A 290 -10.99 18.74 -8.80
N ILE A 291 -11.08 17.73 -7.92
CA ILE A 291 -11.03 16.29 -8.26
C ILE A 291 -12.20 15.54 -7.61
N ASP A 292 -12.68 14.50 -8.29
CA ASP A 292 -13.76 13.65 -7.80
C ASP A 292 -13.19 12.46 -7.03
N ILE A 293 -12.92 12.66 -5.72
CA ILE A 293 -12.44 11.60 -4.82
C ILE A 293 -13.60 10.63 -4.51
N GLU A 294 -14.80 11.15 -4.22
CA GLU A 294 -15.99 10.34 -3.96
C GLU A 294 -16.92 10.36 -5.17
N THR A 295 -16.67 9.49 -6.14
CA THR A 295 -17.51 9.30 -7.33
C THR A 295 -18.96 8.89 -6.95
N ASP A 296 -19.92 8.98 -7.88
CA ASP A 296 -21.31 8.61 -7.61
C ASP A 296 -21.46 7.19 -7.08
N ARG A 297 -20.66 6.21 -7.59
CA ARG A 297 -20.68 4.83 -7.07
C ARG A 297 -20.11 4.73 -5.65
N LEU A 298 -19.02 5.45 -5.35
CA LEU A 298 -18.46 5.50 -4.00
C LEU A 298 -19.43 6.20 -3.03
N ARG A 299 -20.15 7.24 -3.49
CA ARG A 299 -21.20 7.90 -2.71
C ARG A 299 -22.35 6.94 -2.41
N ALA A 300 -22.84 6.23 -3.42
CA ALA A 300 -23.90 5.22 -3.25
C ALA A 300 -23.49 4.12 -2.27
N LEU A 301 -22.23 3.65 -2.35
CA LEU A 301 -21.64 2.70 -1.41
C LEU A 301 -21.70 3.23 0.02
N CYS A 302 -21.20 4.44 0.25
CA CYS A 302 -21.15 5.04 1.57
C CYS A 302 -22.55 5.30 2.14
N ASP A 303 -23.46 5.82 1.34
CA ASP A 303 -24.82 6.12 1.77
C ASP A 303 -25.64 4.85 2.07
N ALA A 304 -25.38 3.74 1.37
CA ALA A 304 -25.97 2.45 1.69
C ALA A 304 -25.46 1.92 3.04
N ALA A 305 -24.17 2.08 3.34
CA ALA A 305 -23.60 1.71 4.63
C ALA A 305 -24.20 2.52 5.78
N GLU A 306 -24.35 3.83 5.61
CA GLU A 306 -25.00 4.70 6.62
C GLU A 306 -26.45 4.26 6.92
N ARG A 307 -27.25 3.96 5.87
CA ARG A 307 -28.62 3.46 6.05
C ARG A 307 -28.68 2.11 6.79
N ALA A 308 -27.62 1.32 6.70
CA ALA A 308 -27.52 0.03 7.38
C ALA A 308 -26.92 0.11 8.80
N GLY A 309 -26.62 1.30 9.31
CA GLY A 309 -26.06 1.51 10.65
C GLY A 309 -24.52 1.36 10.71
N ALA A 310 -23.85 1.37 9.55
CA ALA A 310 -22.40 1.37 9.43
C ALA A 310 -21.86 2.76 9.07
N ALA A 311 -20.55 2.94 9.01
CA ALA A 311 -19.92 4.12 8.44
C ALA A 311 -18.92 3.71 7.34
N ALA A 312 -18.88 4.46 6.24
CA ALA A 312 -18.09 4.10 5.08
C ALA A 312 -17.40 5.30 4.42
N LYS A 313 -16.36 5.03 3.65
CA LYS A 313 -15.61 6.03 2.89
C LYS A 313 -14.85 5.40 1.72
N PRO A 314 -14.42 6.18 0.72
CA PRO A 314 -13.44 5.74 -0.26
C PRO A 314 -12.17 5.22 0.42
N SER A 315 -11.54 4.19 -0.12
CA SER A 315 -10.26 3.64 0.36
C SER A 315 -9.15 3.94 -0.64
N GLY A 316 -8.10 4.61 -0.20
CA GLY A 316 -7.00 5.06 -1.05
C GLY A 316 -7.30 6.41 -1.71
N ALA A 317 -6.85 6.61 -2.95
CA ALA A 317 -6.99 7.89 -3.63
C ALA A 317 -8.43 8.24 -4.03
N GLY A 318 -9.38 7.32 -3.91
CA GLY A 318 -10.73 7.52 -4.43
C GLY A 318 -10.76 7.55 -5.96
N GLY A 319 -11.78 8.19 -6.55
CA GLY A 319 -11.94 8.26 -7.99
C GLY A 319 -12.36 6.93 -8.65
N GLY A 320 -12.56 5.88 -7.86
CA GLY A 320 -12.91 4.53 -8.28
C GLY A 320 -12.41 3.49 -7.26
N ASP A 321 -11.99 2.32 -7.75
CA ASP A 321 -11.49 1.20 -6.96
C ASP A 321 -12.44 0.79 -5.81
N CYS A 322 -11.95 0.74 -4.60
CA CYS A 322 -12.72 0.27 -3.43
C CYS A 322 -13.16 1.39 -2.49
N GLY A 323 -14.30 1.15 -1.84
CA GLY A 323 -14.66 1.80 -0.59
C GLY A 323 -14.67 0.78 0.54
N ILE A 324 -14.46 1.24 1.77
CA ILE A 324 -14.55 0.43 2.99
C ILE A 324 -15.74 0.86 3.83
N ALA A 325 -16.32 -0.09 4.57
CA ALA A 325 -17.29 0.20 5.62
C ALA A 325 -16.87 -0.49 6.92
N LEU A 326 -16.90 0.25 8.03
CA LEU A 326 -16.88 -0.32 9.38
C LEU A 326 -18.33 -0.53 9.82
N ALA A 327 -18.70 -1.77 10.06
CA ALA A 327 -20.06 -2.17 10.41
C ALA A 327 -20.07 -2.80 11.80
N PRO A 328 -20.87 -2.27 12.75
CA PRO A 328 -21.17 -2.96 14.00
C PRO A 328 -21.73 -4.36 13.75
N LEU A 329 -21.68 -5.24 14.72
CA LEU A 329 -22.13 -6.63 14.55
C LEU A 329 -23.65 -6.73 14.30
N ASP A 330 -24.42 -5.74 14.74
CA ASP A 330 -25.87 -5.63 14.59
C ASP A 330 -26.32 -4.83 13.34
N ALA A 331 -25.39 -4.30 12.54
CA ALA A 331 -25.69 -3.62 11.30
C ALA A 331 -26.38 -4.55 10.28
N ASP A 332 -27.32 -4.00 9.49
CA ASP A 332 -28.01 -4.76 8.43
C ASP A 332 -27.13 -4.90 7.16
N VAL A 333 -26.10 -5.77 7.28
CA VAL A 333 -25.16 -6.04 6.20
C VAL A 333 -25.86 -6.58 4.95
N GLN A 334 -26.96 -7.32 5.10
CA GLN A 334 -27.68 -7.85 3.93
C GLN A 334 -28.39 -6.75 3.15
N ALA A 335 -29.02 -5.79 3.84
CA ALA A 335 -29.61 -4.62 3.18
C ALA A 335 -28.54 -3.77 2.48
N MET A 336 -27.40 -3.58 3.13
CA MET A 336 -26.27 -2.86 2.54
C MET A 336 -25.75 -3.54 1.27
N HIS A 337 -25.53 -4.86 1.27
CA HIS A 337 -25.05 -5.59 0.09
C HIS A 337 -26.06 -5.52 -1.07
N ARG A 338 -27.38 -5.66 -0.80
CA ARG A 338 -28.42 -5.49 -1.84
C ARG A 338 -28.40 -4.09 -2.45
N ALA A 339 -28.20 -3.06 -1.62
CA ALA A 339 -28.09 -1.69 -2.11
C ALA A 339 -26.83 -1.48 -2.95
N TRP A 340 -25.69 -2.03 -2.52
CA TRP A 340 -24.45 -2.00 -3.31
C TRP A 340 -24.63 -2.64 -4.69
N GLU A 341 -25.23 -3.84 -4.75
CA GLU A 341 -25.49 -4.53 -6.02
C GLU A 341 -26.42 -3.72 -6.94
N ALA A 342 -27.43 -3.04 -6.39
CA ALA A 342 -28.34 -2.19 -7.15
C ALA A 342 -27.65 -0.97 -7.77
N ASP A 343 -26.55 -0.49 -7.17
CA ASP A 343 -25.74 0.64 -7.63
C ASP A 343 -24.44 0.20 -8.35
N ASP A 344 -24.39 -1.04 -8.87
CA ASP A 344 -23.23 -1.62 -9.54
C ASP A 344 -21.94 -1.62 -8.68
N VAL A 345 -22.07 -1.66 -7.37
CA VAL A 345 -20.95 -1.85 -6.43
C VAL A 345 -20.89 -3.32 -6.01
N ARG A 346 -19.78 -3.97 -6.32
CA ARG A 346 -19.59 -5.39 -6.00
C ARG A 346 -19.01 -5.54 -4.59
N HIS A 347 -19.67 -6.26 -3.70
CA HIS A 347 -19.07 -6.72 -2.46
C HIS A 347 -17.89 -7.66 -2.74
N LEU A 348 -16.73 -7.37 -2.17
CA LEU A 348 -15.58 -8.24 -2.21
C LEU A 348 -15.54 -9.08 -0.93
N THR A 349 -15.61 -10.40 -1.08
CA THR A 349 -15.41 -11.34 0.02
C THR A 349 -13.91 -11.42 0.31
N ILE A 350 -13.44 -10.52 1.15
CA ILE A 350 -12.06 -10.45 1.63
C ILE A 350 -12.06 -10.25 3.14
N SER A 351 -11.00 -10.73 3.78
CA SER A 351 -10.76 -10.63 5.22
C SER A 351 -9.44 -9.96 5.49
N VAL A 352 -9.28 -9.38 6.67
CA VAL A 352 -7.98 -8.86 7.12
C VAL A 352 -7.08 -10.06 7.41
N THR A 353 -5.85 -10.03 6.89
CA THR A 353 -4.85 -11.06 7.21
C THR A 353 -4.41 -10.92 8.67
N PRO A 354 -4.03 -12.00 9.33
CA PRO A 354 -3.36 -11.88 10.62
C PRO A 354 -2.03 -11.13 10.49
N PRO A 355 -1.53 -10.53 11.58
CA PRO A 355 -0.18 -10.01 11.65
C PRO A 355 0.85 -11.06 11.25
N ARG A 356 1.91 -10.66 10.54
CA ARG A 356 2.90 -11.61 10.02
C ARG A 356 4.18 -11.63 10.84
N ASP A 357 4.80 -10.48 11.05
CA ASP A 357 6.09 -10.33 11.71
C ASP A 357 6.02 -9.23 12.77
N ASP A 358 6.89 -9.25 13.77
CA ASP A 358 6.92 -8.22 14.80
C ASP A 358 7.36 -6.88 14.22
N VAL A 359 6.65 -5.83 14.64
CA VAL A 359 6.92 -4.44 14.22
C VAL A 359 8.11 -3.87 14.99
N ASP A 360 8.41 -4.48 16.16
CA ASP A 360 9.44 -4.07 17.10
C ASP A 360 10.79 -4.83 16.88
N GLY A 361 11.13 -5.15 15.64
CA GLY A 361 12.37 -5.83 15.29
C GLY A 361 13.57 -4.89 15.12
#